data_ba8fc8d426c4290be1ea63bcb7995750
#
_entry.id   ba8fc8d426c4290be1ea63bcb7995750
#
_cell.length_a   1.000
_cell.length_b   1.000
_cell.length_c   1.000
_cell.angle_alpha   90.00
_cell.angle_beta   90.00
_cell.angle_gamma   90.00
#
_symmetry.space_group_name_H-M   'P 1'
#
loop_
_entity.id
_entity.type
_entity.pdbx_description
1 polymer ?
#
loop_
_entity_poly.entity_id
_entity_poly.type
_entity_poly.pdbx_seq_one_letter_code
_entity_poly.pdbx_strand_id
1 'polypeptide(L)'
;MPKKPDRRIRKTKSQLRAGLSKLMQHKSIKEITVKELVEEVDINRSTFYLHYTDIYNMLETIENDLQEEILKIIQEHPVSPFNEASFPFIEDIFLILWENKDIIESIISEHSLKVLKATFPENMDSLKYSYSFCLTGCIGLIKTWLDSDTGESPQHMADLTFRLIMNALKDIYPKP
;
A
#
# COMPACT_ATOMS: atom_id res chain seq x y z
N MET A 1 -9.30 6.02 26.19
CA MET A 1 -9.08 6.74 24.91
C MET A 1 -7.59 6.80 24.67
N PRO A 2 -7.05 6.27 23.55
CA PRO A 2 -5.63 6.42 23.25
C PRO A 2 -5.30 7.91 23.04
N LYS A 3 -4.26 8.38 23.73
CA LYS A 3 -3.75 9.76 23.56
C LYS A 3 -3.33 9.94 22.10
N LYS A 4 -3.86 10.97 21.41
CA LYS A 4 -3.33 11.34 20.08
C LYS A 4 -1.81 11.50 20.18
N PRO A 5 -1.03 10.85 19.28
CA PRO A 5 0.42 11.00 19.29
C PRO A 5 0.80 12.48 19.19
N ASP A 6 1.81 12.87 19.97
CA ASP A 6 2.31 14.24 20.03
C ASP A 6 2.60 14.75 18.60
N ARG A 7 2.18 15.97 18.30
CA ARG A 7 2.38 16.64 17.00
C ARG A 7 3.85 16.59 16.56
N ARG A 8 4.78 16.66 17.50
CA ARG A 8 6.23 16.56 17.23
C ARG A 8 6.61 15.19 16.71
N ILE A 9 6.10 14.12 17.35
CA ILE A 9 6.34 12.73 16.94
C ILE A 9 5.86 12.52 15.50
N ARG A 10 4.63 12.96 15.19
CA ARG A 10 4.08 12.83 13.83
C ARG A 10 4.92 13.58 12.79
N LYS A 11 5.35 14.80 13.12
CA LYS A 11 6.19 15.60 12.22
C LYS A 11 7.53 14.90 11.95
N THR A 12 8.19 14.40 13.01
CA THR A 12 9.46 13.67 12.89
C THR A 12 9.30 12.41 12.04
N LYS A 13 8.29 11.58 12.31
CA LYS A 13 8.01 10.38 11.52
C LYS A 13 7.75 10.71 10.04
N SER A 14 6.97 11.77 9.77
CA SER A 14 6.70 12.23 8.40
C SER A 14 7.97 12.70 7.68
N GLN A 15 8.84 13.45 8.35
CA GLN A 15 10.11 13.89 7.76
C GLN A 15 11.04 12.70 7.45
N LEU A 16 11.18 11.77 8.40
CA LEU A 16 11.98 10.55 8.20
C LEU A 16 11.44 9.71 7.03
N ARG A 17 10.11 9.56 6.94
CA ARG A 17 9.46 8.84 5.84
C ARG A 17 9.74 9.48 4.48
N ALA A 18 9.59 10.79 4.37
CA ALA A 18 9.88 11.52 3.13
C ALA A 18 11.35 11.40 2.71
N GLY A 19 12.27 11.48 3.68
CA GLY A 19 13.70 11.28 3.40
C GLY A 19 14.03 9.85 2.97
N LEU A 20 13.44 8.85 3.60
CA LEU A 20 13.63 7.45 3.20
C LEU A 20 13.13 7.22 1.77
N SER A 21 11.92 7.68 1.46
CA SER A 21 11.34 7.62 0.12
C SER A 21 12.28 8.25 -0.94
N LYS A 22 12.78 9.44 -0.68
CA LYS A 22 13.72 10.14 -1.57
C LYS A 22 15.01 9.35 -1.80
N LEU A 23 15.58 8.75 -0.76
CA LEU A 23 16.78 7.93 -0.89
C LEU A 23 16.50 6.63 -1.66
N MET A 24 15.35 6.01 -1.45
CA MET A 24 14.94 4.78 -2.13
C MET A 24 14.69 4.96 -3.64
N GLN A 25 14.44 6.17 -4.12
CA GLN A 25 14.38 6.45 -5.56
C GLN A 25 15.73 6.24 -6.29
N HIS A 26 16.83 6.26 -5.55
CA HIS A 26 18.19 6.20 -6.13
C HIS A 26 19.04 5.06 -5.59
N LYS A 27 18.61 4.41 -4.51
CA LYS A 27 19.38 3.39 -3.80
C LYS A 27 18.49 2.25 -3.32
N SER A 28 19.04 1.05 -3.30
CA SER A 28 18.42 -0.08 -2.60
C SER A 28 18.39 0.19 -1.10
N ILE A 29 17.38 -0.33 -0.41
CA ILE A 29 17.25 -0.24 1.05
C ILE A 29 18.52 -0.74 1.78
N LYS A 30 19.24 -1.71 1.21
CA LYS A 30 20.48 -2.29 1.76
C LYS A 30 21.65 -1.31 1.77
N GLU A 31 21.59 -0.28 0.94
CA GLU A 31 22.63 0.73 0.78
C GLU A 31 22.37 1.99 1.60
N ILE A 32 21.13 2.14 2.13
CA ILE A 32 20.72 3.30 2.91
C ILE A 32 21.14 3.12 4.37
N THR A 33 21.82 4.12 4.90
CA THR A 33 22.27 4.14 6.30
C THR A 33 21.45 5.14 7.13
N VAL A 34 21.33 4.89 8.44
CA VAL A 34 20.70 5.84 9.37
C VAL A 34 21.39 7.21 9.32
N LYS A 35 22.73 7.24 9.17
CA LYS A 35 23.50 8.49 9.07
C LYS A 35 23.03 9.31 7.88
N GLU A 36 22.97 8.70 6.71
CA GLU A 36 22.55 9.35 5.47
C GLU A 36 21.10 9.85 5.55
N LEU A 37 20.20 9.04 6.09
CA LEU A 37 18.80 9.44 6.24
C LEU A 37 18.64 10.65 7.16
N VAL A 38 19.31 10.67 8.32
CA VAL A 38 19.15 11.79 9.27
C VAL A 38 19.81 13.08 8.75
N GLU A 39 20.90 12.96 7.97
CA GLU A 39 21.52 14.09 7.26
C GLU A 39 20.60 14.63 6.16
N GLU A 40 19.93 13.77 5.41
CA GLU A 40 18.96 14.16 4.36
C GLU A 40 17.80 14.98 4.91
N VAL A 41 17.31 14.65 6.11
CA VAL A 41 16.13 15.30 6.72
C VAL A 41 16.46 16.29 7.84
N ASP A 42 17.74 16.58 8.05
CA ASP A 42 18.24 17.49 9.09
C ASP A 42 17.70 17.17 10.50
N ILE A 43 17.81 15.91 10.88
CA ILE A 43 17.36 15.40 12.19
C ILE A 43 18.58 14.79 12.93
N ASN A 44 18.61 14.95 14.25
CA ASN A 44 19.65 14.31 15.06
C ASN A 44 19.46 12.78 15.04
N ARG A 45 20.59 12.05 14.93
CA ARG A 45 20.59 10.58 14.96
C ARG A 45 19.92 9.99 16.21
N SER A 46 20.05 10.64 17.37
CA SER A 46 19.36 10.22 18.58
C SER A 46 17.84 10.31 18.44
N THR A 47 17.33 11.26 17.67
CA THR A 47 15.89 11.41 17.40
C THR A 47 15.37 10.25 16.54
N PHE A 48 16.16 9.76 15.57
CA PHE A 48 15.81 8.57 14.81
C PHE A 48 15.62 7.36 15.73
N TYR A 49 16.59 7.12 16.63
CA TYR A 49 16.56 5.97 17.55
C TYR A 49 15.47 6.03 18.63
N LEU A 50 14.79 7.16 18.80
CA LEU A 50 13.56 7.24 19.62
C LEU A 50 12.37 6.55 18.95
N HIS A 51 12.42 6.32 17.62
CA HIS A 51 11.30 5.83 16.83
C HIS A 51 11.57 4.48 16.18
N TYR A 52 12.82 4.22 15.77
CA TYR A 52 13.20 3.04 14.98
C TYR A 52 14.56 2.52 15.43
N THR A 53 14.77 1.21 15.34
CA THR A 53 16.04 0.58 15.69
C THR A 53 17.07 0.70 14.55
N ASP A 54 16.60 0.62 13.31
CA ASP A 54 17.40 0.74 12.09
C ASP A 54 16.51 1.05 10.88
N ILE A 55 17.09 1.13 9.69
CA ILE A 55 16.39 1.44 8.45
C ILE A 55 15.37 0.35 8.07
N TYR A 56 15.70 -0.91 8.30
CA TYR A 56 14.79 -2.02 7.99
C TYR A 56 13.57 -2.03 8.90
N ASN A 57 13.77 -1.81 10.20
CA ASN A 57 12.68 -1.67 11.16
C ASN A 57 11.79 -0.47 10.85
N MET A 58 12.37 0.63 10.36
CA MET A 58 11.59 1.77 9.91
C MET A 58 10.73 1.42 8.70
N LEU A 59 11.28 0.76 7.69
CA LEU A 59 10.53 0.34 6.50
C LEU A 59 9.41 -0.64 6.88
N GLU A 60 9.72 -1.68 7.65
CA GLU A 60 8.75 -2.66 8.15
C GLU A 60 7.60 -1.99 8.93
N THR A 61 7.91 -0.98 9.75
CA THR A 61 6.88 -0.22 10.46
C THR A 61 5.95 0.51 9.49
N ILE A 62 6.50 1.13 8.45
CA ILE A 62 5.70 1.84 7.44
C ILE A 62 4.84 0.86 6.63
N GLU A 63 5.39 -0.29 6.25
CA GLU A 63 4.67 -1.36 5.57
C GLU A 63 3.49 -1.88 6.40
N ASN A 64 3.73 -2.14 7.68
CA ASN A 64 2.70 -2.61 8.60
C ASN A 64 1.60 -1.56 8.82
N ASP A 65 1.97 -0.29 9.01
CA ASP A 65 1.01 0.81 9.17
C ASP A 65 0.08 0.91 7.93
N LEU A 66 0.64 0.82 6.72
CA LEU A 66 -0.13 0.83 5.46
C LEU A 66 -1.01 -0.42 5.31
N GLN A 67 -0.47 -1.58 5.66
CA GLN A 67 -1.23 -2.83 5.62
C GLN A 67 -2.43 -2.79 6.58
N GLU A 68 -2.24 -2.32 7.81
CA GLU A 68 -3.31 -2.17 8.79
C GLU A 68 -4.41 -1.22 8.28
N GLU A 69 -4.02 -0.11 7.65
CA GLU A 69 -4.97 0.86 7.09
C GLU A 69 -5.80 0.25 5.96
N ILE A 70 -5.17 -0.46 5.02
CA ILE A 70 -5.87 -1.16 3.93
C ILE A 70 -6.77 -2.27 4.48
N LEU A 71 -6.28 -3.08 5.42
CA LEU A 71 -7.06 -4.15 6.04
C LEU A 71 -8.29 -3.62 6.77
N LYS A 72 -8.16 -2.50 7.46
CA LYS A 72 -9.29 -1.84 8.13
C LYS A 72 -10.37 -1.45 7.12
N ILE A 73 -10.01 -0.85 6.00
CA ILE A 73 -10.95 -0.50 4.94
C ILE A 73 -11.65 -1.76 4.42
N ILE A 74 -10.90 -2.85 4.16
CA ILE A 74 -11.47 -4.12 3.70
C ILE A 74 -12.46 -4.71 4.71
N GLN A 75 -12.16 -4.65 6.01
CA GLN A 75 -13.03 -5.17 7.06
C GLN A 75 -14.30 -4.34 7.28
N GLU A 76 -14.20 -3.02 7.14
CA GLU A 76 -15.34 -2.11 7.28
C GLU A 76 -16.30 -2.21 6.08
N HIS A 77 -15.84 -2.71 4.94
CA HIS A 77 -16.61 -2.89 3.72
C HIS A 77 -16.57 -4.35 3.25
N PRO A 78 -17.34 -5.27 3.85
CA PRO A 78 -17.32 -6.67 3.44
C PRO A 78 -17.71 -6.80 1.97
N VAL A 79 -16.79 -7.32 1.19
CA VAL A 79 -16.90 -7.46 -0.26
C VAL A 79 -17.98 -8.50 -0.57
N SER A 80 -19.12 -8.06 -1.07
CA SER A 80 -20.04 -8.94 -1.78
C SER A 80 -19.68 -8.89 -3.27
N PRO A 81 -19.40 -10.02 -3.93
CA PRO A 81 -18.99 -10.04 -5.34
C PRO A 81 -19.97 -9.39 -6.31
N PHE A 82 -21.18 -9.08 -5.85
CA PHE A 82 -22.29 -8.58 -6.66
C PHE A 82 -22.88 -7.26 -6.18
N ASN A 83 -22.23 -6.58 -5.24
CA ASN A 83 -22.73 -5.33 -4.69
C ASN A 83 -21.98 -4.14 -5.28
N GLU A 84 -22.70 -3.28 -6.02
CA GLU A 84 -22.16 -2.01 -6.52
C GLU A 84 -21.64 -1.09 -5.40
N ALA A 85 -22.02 -1.35 -4.14
CA ALA A 85 -21.49 -0.66 -2.96
C ALA A 85 -20.02 -0.96 -2.63
N SER A 86 -19.38 -1.88 -3.36
CA SER A 86 -17.93 -2.14 -3.24
C SER A 86 -17.05 -1.04 -3.85
N PHE A 87 -17.64 -0.13 -4.58
CA PHE A 87 -16.97 0.92 -5.33
C PHE A 87 -16.23 1.95 -4.44
N PRO A 88 -16.88 2.53 -3.41
CA PRO A 88 -16.21 3.49 -2.52
C PRO A 88 -14.97 2.91 -1.83
N PHE A 89 -15.03 1.66 -1.47
CA PHE A 89 -13.94 0.91 -0.84
C PHE A 89 -12.67 0.82 -1.72
N ILE A 90 -12.85 0.58 -3.02
CA ILE A 90 -11.71 0.53 -3.97
C ILE A 90 -11.11 1.92 -4.12
N GLU A 91 -11.95 2.96 -4.16
CA GLU A 91 -11.50 4.36 -4.23
C GLU A 91 -10.65 4.73 -3.01
N ASP A 92 -11.08 4.37 -1.79
CA ASP A 92 -10.33 4.62 -0.56
C ASP A 92 -8.95 3.96 -0.59
N ILE A 93 -8.85 2.72 -1.10
CA ILE A 93 -7.55 2.04 -1.28
C ILE A 93 -6.68 2.81 -2.27
N PHE A 94 -7.21 3.21 -3.43
CA PHE A 94 -6.43 3.97 -4.41
C PHE A 94 -6.00 5.33 -3.89
N LEU A 95 -6.79 6.00 -3.06
CA LEU A 95 -6.40 7.23 -2.37
C LEU A 95 -5.20 7.00 -1.44
N ILE A 96 -5.24 5.96 -0.61
CA ILE A 96 -4.11 5.60 0.27
C ILE A 96 -2.85 5.30 -0.56
N LEU A 97 -2.99 4.53 -1.63
CA LEU A 97 -1.86 4.22 -2.51
C LEU A 97 -1.28 5.49 -3.14
N TRP A 98 -2.12 6.40 -3.60
CA TRP A 98 -1.70 7.68 -4.17
C TRP A 98 -1.01 8.60 -3.16
N GLU A 99 -1.58 8.74 -1.96
CA GLU A 99 -0.98 9.54 -0.89
C GLU A 99 0.38 9.01 -0.41
N ASN A 100 0.65 7.74 -0.66
CA ASN A 100 1.87 7.05 -0.26
C ASN A 100 2.72 6.58 -1.45
N LYS A 101 2.45 7.07 -2.67
CA LYS A 101 3.07 6.59 -3.91
C LYS A 101 4.59 6.46 -3.83
N ASP A 102 5.26 7.48 -3.30
CA ASP A 102 6.72 7.54 -3.25
C ASP A 102 7.38 6.36 -2.50
N ILE A 103 6.67 5.79 -1.51
CA ILE A 103 7.17 4.65 -0.75
C ILE A 103 6.61 3.33 -1.26
N ILE A 104 5.40 3.35 -1.81
CA ILE A 104 4.74 2.16 -2.35
C ILE A 104 5.46 1.64 -3.59
N GLU A 105 5.93 2.50 -4.48
CA GLU A 105 6.77 2.11 -5.63
C GLU A 105 7.95 1.23 -5.21
N SER A 106 8.58 1.57 -4.08
CA SER A 106 9.71 0.85 -3.53
C SER A 106 9.31 -0.46 -2.85
N ILE A 107 8.14 -0.50 -2.21
CA ILE A 107 7.60 -1.67 -1.50
C ILE A 107 7.02 -2.70 -2.47
N ILE A 108 6.30 -2.27 -3.50
CA ILE A 108 5.66 -3.15 -4.50
C ILE A 108 6.69 -4.03 -5.20
N SER A 109 7.94 -3.60 -5.32
CA SER A 109 8.97 -4.38 -6.01
C SER A 109 9.42 -5.63 -5.25
N GLU A 110 9.33 -5.67 -3.93
CA GLU A 110 9.90 -6.76 -3.11
C GLU A 110 8.87 -7.59 -2.29
N HIS A 111 7.77 -7.01 -1.82
CA HIS A 111 6.91 -7.64 -0.80
C HIS A 111 5.42 -7.81 -1.16
N SER A 112 4.94 -7.18 -2.21
CA SER A 112 3.50 -7.08 -2.53
C SER A 112 2.76 -8.41 -2.67
N LEU A 113 3.39 -9.43 -3.21
CA LEU A 113 2.78 -10.76 -3.38
C LEU A 113 2.62 -11.52 -2.04
N LYS A 114 3.46 -11.24 -1.03
CA LYS A 114 3.37 -11.87 0.29
C LYS A 114 2.20 -11.31 1.10
N VAL A 115 2.11 -9.99 1.13
CA VAL A 115 1.09 -9.26 1.91
C VAL A 115 -0.31 -9.56 1.39
N LEU A 116 -0.50 -9.51 0.08
CA LEU A 116 -1.79 -9.82 -0.51
C LEU A 116 -2.20 -11.29 -0.35
N LYS A 117 -1.28 -12.24 -0.41
CA LYS A 117 -1.58 -13.66 -0.14
C LYS A 117 -2.03 -13.92 1.30
N ALA A 118 -1.52 -13.14 2.28
CA ALA A 118 -1.89 -13.27 3.68
C ALA A 118 -3.28 -12.70 4.01
N THR A 119 -3.81 -11.83 3.14
CA THR A 119 -5.06 -11.09 3.39
C THR A 119 -6.32 -11.91 3.06
N PHE A 120 -6.20 -13.05 2.36
CA PHE A 120 -7.35 -13.77 1.83
C PHE A 120 -7.46 -15.21 2.36
N PRO A 121 -8.67 -15.67 2.68
CA PRO A 121 -8.88 -16.97 3.31
C PRO A 121 -8.51 -18.15 2.41
N GLU A 122 -7.86 -19.15 2.99
CA GLU A 122 -7.38 -20.38 2.34
C GLU A 122 -8.48 -21.30 1.78
N ASN A 123 -9.77 -21.01 2.02
CA ASN A 123 -10.89 -21.92 1.76
C ASN A 123 -11.56 -21.77 0.39
N MET A 124 -10.88 -21.20 -0.61
CA MET A 124 -11.44 -20.96 -1.95
C MET A 124 -10.80 -21.81 -3.05
N ASP A 125 -10.79 -23.11 -2.92
CA ASP A 125 -10.12 -24.03 -3.87
C ASP A 125 -10.59 -23.89 -5.33
N SER A 126 -11.86 -23.65 -5.58
CA SER A 126 -12.39 -23.49 -6.96
C SER A 126 -12.11 -22.14 -7.57
N LEU A 127 -11.81 -21.12 -6.78
CA LEU A 127 -11.60 -19.73 -7.22
C LEU A 127 -10.14 -19.29 -7.20
N LYS A 128 -9.26 -20.17 -6.76
CA LYS A 128 -7.84 -19.92 -6.56
C LYS A 128 -7.15 -19.25 -7.77
N TYR A 129 -7.46 -19.70 -8.97
CA TYR A 129 -6.82 -19.17 -10.18
C TYR A 129 -7.37 -17.81 -10.59
N SER A 130 -8.69 -17.65 -10.53
CA SER A 130 -9.34 -16.38 -10.85
C SER A 130 -8.94 -15.31 -9.86
N TYR A 131 -8.90 -15.68 -8.60
CA TYR A 131 -8.41 -14.84 -7.51
C TYR A 131 -6.95 -14.42 -7.73
N SER A 132 -6.05 -15.38 -8.01
CA SER A 132 -4.64 -15.11 -8.29
C SER A 132 -4.47 -14.18 -9.52
N PHE A 133 -5.30 -14.37 -10.55
CA PHE A 133 -5.31 -13.52 -11.73
C PHE A 133 -5.73 -12.09 -11.42
N CYS A 134 -6.88 -11.92 -10.75
CA CYS A 134 -7.37 -10.58 -10.36
C CYS A 134 -6.36 -9.86 -9.48
N LEU A 135 -5.80 -10.57 -8.51
CA LEU A 135 -4.81 -10.02 -7.60
C LEU A 135 -3.55 -9.55 -8.31
N THR A 136 -2.94 -10.41 -9.13
CA THR A 136 -1.74 -10.08 -9.90
C THR A 136 -2.03 -8.95 -10.89
N GLY A 137 -3.22 -8.95 -11.49
CA GLY A 137 -3.67 -7.89 -12.37
C GLY A 137 -3.79 -6.54 -11.66
N CYS A 138 -4.37 -6.51 -10.46
CA CYS A 138 -4.45 -5.29 -9.65
C CYS A 138 -3.08 -4.74 -9.27
N ILE A 139 -2.15 -5.61 -8.85
CA ILE A 139 -0.78 -5.19 -8.54
C ILE A 139 -0.09 -4.60 -9.77
N GLY A 140 -0.19 -5.29 -10.92
CA GLY A 140 0.38 -4.81 -12.17
C GLY A 140 -0.20 -3.46 -12.60
N LEU A 141 -1.52 -3.28 -12.45
CA LEU A 141 -2.21 -2.04 -12.77
C LEU A 141 -1.78 -0.89 -11.84
N ILE A 142 -1.72 -1.14 -10.54
CA ILE A 142 -1.26 -0.15 -9.54
C ILE A 142 0.18 0.27 -9.86
N LYS A 143 1.08 -0.70 -10.10
CA LYS A 143 2.46 -0.41 -10.44
C LYS A 143 2.57 0.44 -11.70
N THR A 144 1.90 0.04 -12.78
CA THR A 144 1.90 0.79 -14.04
C THR A 144 1.37 2.21 -13.85
N TRP A 145 0.33 2.38 -13.03
CA TRP A 145 -0.24 3.69 -12.73
C TRP A 145 0.71 4.58 -11.94
N LEU A 146 1.37 4.04 -10.89
CA LEU A 146 2.31 4.79 -10.08
C LEU A 146 3.58 5.16 -10.87
N ASP A 147 4.05 4.25 -11.74
CA ASP A 147 5.20 4.46 -12.63
C ASP A 147 4.89 5.42 -13.80
N SER A 148 3.60 5.72 -14.06
CA SER A 148 3.20 6.53 -15.21
C SER A 148 3.04 8.01 -14.84
N ASP A 149 3.53 8.88 -15.72
CA ASP A 149 3.32 10.35 -15.63
C ASP A 149 1.94 10.79 -16.17
N THR A 150 1.02 9.85 -16.43
CA THR A 150 -0.23 10.09 -17.17
C THR A 150 -1.31 10.79 -16.37
N GLY A 151 -1.16 10.90 -15.05
CA GLY A 151 -2.01 11.76 -14.23
C GLY A 151 -3.46 11.30 -14.04
N GLU A 152 -3.76 10.01 -14.27
CA GLU A 152 -5.07 9.47 -13.94
C GLU A 152 -5.35 9.63 -12.45
N SER A 153 -6.59 10.07 -12.14
CA SER A 153 -6.99 10.22 -10.74
C SER A 153 -7.18 8.87 -10.05
N PRO A 154 -6.99 8.80 -8.71
CA PRO A 154 -7.30 7.61 -7.93
C PRO A 154 -8.71 7.07 -8.19
N GLN A 155 -9.69 7.96 -8.36
CA GLN A 155 -11.08 7.61 -8.66
C GLN A 155 -11.23 6.94 -10.03
N HIS A 156 -10.55 7.45 -11.06
CA HIS A 156 -10.53 6.82 -12.39
C HIS A 156 -9.91 5.42 -12.32
N MET A 157 -8.82 5.27 -11.58
CA MET A 157 -8.15 3.97 -11.41
C MET A 157 -8.98 2.97 -10.62
N ALA A 158 -9.72 3.43 -9.61
CA ALA A 158 -10.68 2.60 -8.88
C ALA A 158 -11.80 2.09 -9.80
N ASP A 159 -12.40 2.98 -10.61
CA ASP A 159 -13.44 2.63 -11.59
C ASP A 159 -12.93 1.61 -12.64
N LEU A 160 -11.75 1.86 -13.18
CA LEU A 160 -11.12 0.96 -14.15
C LEU A 160 -10.86 -0.43 -13.52
N THR A 161 -10.28 -0.46 -12.34
CA THR A 161 -9.97 -1.71 -11.63
C THR A 161 -11.22 -2.50 -11.32
N PHE A 162 -12.26 -1.85 -10.79
CA PHE A 162 -13.55 -2.49 -10.53
C PHE A 162 -14.15 -3.10 -11.80
N ARG A 163 -14.20 -2.37 -12.90
CA ARG A 163 -14.72 -2.87 -14.18
C ARG A 163 -13.93 -4.06 -14.71
N LEU A 164 -12.60 -4.04 -14.59
CA LEU A 164 -11.74 -5.15 -15.01
C LEU A 164 -12.01 -6.40 -14.16
N ILE A 165 -12.09 -6.27 -12.84
CA ILE A 165 -12.40 -7.38 -11.93
C ILE A 165 -13.78 -7.95 -12.24
N MET A 166 -14.82 -7.10 -12.34
CA MET A 166 -16.18 -7.54 -12.59
C MET A 166 -16.33 -8.24 -13.94
N ASN A 167 -15.65 -7.76 -14.98
CA ASN A 167 -15.65 -8.41 -16.27
C ASN A 167 -14.90 -9.75 -16.26
N ALA A 168 -13.80 -9.84 -15.54
CA ALA A 168 -13.03 -11.10 -15.40
C ALA A 168 -13.81 -12.17 -14.63
N LEU A 169 -14.67 -11.77 -13.69
CA LEU A 169 -15.46 -12.68 -12.85
C LEU A 169 -16.85 -12.99 -13.40
N LYS A 170 -17.32 -12.27 -14.42
CA LYS A 170 -18.70 -12.31 -14.93
C LYS A 170 -19.16 -13.70 -15.34
N ASP A 171 -18.29 -14.49 -15.97
CA ASP A 171 -18.61 -15.84 -16.47
C ASP A 171 -18.32 -16.93 -15.41
N ILE A 172 -17.62 -16.57 -14.34
CA ILE A 172 -17.26 -17.49 -13.24
C ILE A 172 -18.35 -17.49 -12.18
N TYR A 173 -19.04 -16.36 -12.01
CA TYR A 173 -20.19 -16.20 -11.13
C TYR A 173 -21.42 -15.84 -11.94
N PRO A 174 -22.17 -16.83 -12.46
CA PRO A 174 -23.45 -16.54 -13.10
C PRO A 174 -24.36 -15.83 -12.07
N LYS A 175 -24.99 -14.73 -12.50
CA LYS A 175 -25.98 -14.04 -11.66
C LYS A 175 -27.05 -15.04 -11.22
N PRO A 176 -27.51 -14.98 -9.95
CA PRO A 176 -28.61 -15.79 -9.47
C PRO A 176 -29.89 -15.57 -10.26
#